data_d9e43dce1371340825bac6c87fe5cb0b
#
_entry.id   d9e43dce1371340825bac6c87fe5cb0b
#
_cell.length_a   1.000
_cell.length_b   1.000
_cell.length_c   1.000
_cell.angle_alpha   90.00
_cell.angle_beta   90.00
_cell.angle_gamma   90.00
#
_symmetry.space_group_name_H-M   'P 1'
#
loop_
_entity.id
_entity.type
_entity.pdbx_description
1 polymer ?
#
loop_
_entity_poly.entity_id
_entity_poly.type
_entity_poly.pdbx_seq_one_letter_code
_entity_poly.pdbx_strand_id
1 'polypeptide(L)'
;MTVTAAKGIIGFGLQSGMGVIATKFYRHRAMMVDLDTIDETREGAPEVGGIPIPTFPYKAGPVVGGGFTIQPRLESTLGWLLYGLLGDVDSSIDEYATADVYDHVFGLKAGEEEYVPWMSFRKSIPGKAGDATSELGQQFKDCKIIGGTLVLPNDAPLTMRVDVLGREFSLVHGQDEYPWEWENEFEHWESIPVGCMTGGFLKINEQELPVVAAQVGFQNVPLDIRQERIYGSPFLEDITIVQRRLTYDITVKYNDPDLYATILTGTPTGTEWSGQPHTGSFEVVAVSGQNMPLEAIPYQLTISAGEVMMNQVGGIALAANQGVMMRFSGVALEGTAAYATFTLKNKVEEYEFPV
;
A
#
# COMPACT_ATOMS: atom_id res chain seq x y z
N MET A 1 21.45 -27.53 -7.88
CA MET A 1 20.96 -26.87 -6.67
C MET A 1 19.82 -25.95 -7.09
N THR A 2 18.74 -25.93 -6.33
CA THR A 2 17.59 -25.05 -6.59
C THR A 2 17.86 -23.68 -5.94
N VAL A 3 17.61 -22.60 -6.67
CA VAL A 3 17.67 -21.23 -6.14
C VAL A 3 16.53 -21.05 -5.13
N THR A 4 16.82 -20.46 -3.97
CA THR A 4 15.84 -20.22 -2.92
C THR A 4 15.43 -18.75 -2.92
N ALA A 5 14.13 -18.46 -3.09
CA ALA A 5 13.58 -17.11 -3.08
C ALA A 5 13.81 -16.35 -1.75
N ALA A 6 14.07 -17.07 -0.66
CA ALA A 6 14.31 -16.49 0.67
C ALA A 6 15.49 -15.51 0.75
N LYS A 7 16.38 -15.50 -0.25
CA LYS A 7 17.50 -14.54 -0.36
C LYS A 7 17.19 -13.35 -1.26
N GLY A 8 16.01 -13.31 -1.88
CA GLY A 8 15.59 -12.18 -2.69
C GLY A 8 15.35 -10.93 -1.82
N ILE A 9 15.66 -9.78 -2.39
CA ILE A 9 15.50 -8.48 -1.73
C ILE A 9 14.65 -7.61 -2.63
N ILE A 10 13.71 -6.88 -2.05
CA ILE A 10 13.03 -5.75 -2.67
C ILE A 10 13.54 -4.46 -2.03
N GLY A 11 13.86 -3.47 -2.84
CA GLY A 11 14.20 -2.13 -2.38
C GLY A 11 13.49 -1.09 -3.20
N PHE A 12 13.36 0.08 -2.63
CA PHE A 12 12.70 1.22 -3.25
C PHE A 12 13.45 2.51 -2.91
N GLY A 13 13.30 3.50 -3.76
CA GLY A 13 13.87 4.83 -3.58
C GLY A 13 13.00 5.87 -4.26
N LEU A 14 12.99 7.08 -3.71
CA LEU A 14 12.29 8.21 -4.30
C LEU A 14 13.12 8.83 -5.42
N GLN A 15 12.48 9.19 -6.51
CA GLN A 15 13.10 9.92 -7.63
C GLN A 15 12.88 11.43 -7.45
N SER A 16 13.86 12.22 -7.84
CA SER A 16 13.71 13.69 -7.90
C SER A 16 12.80 14.16 -9.05
N GLY A 17 12.44 13.26 -9.96
CA GLY A 17 11.55 13.52 -11.09
C GLY A 17 11.53 12.36 -12.05
N MET A 18 10.62 12.41 -13.02
CA MET A 18 10.54 11.42 -14.08
C MET A 18 11.85 11.34 -14.87
N GLY A 19 12.30 10.15 -15.22
CA GLY A 19 13.52 9.90 -15.97
C GLY A 19 14.80 9.85 -15.13
N VAL A 20 14.75 10.28 -13.86
CA VAL A 20 15.92 10.30 -12.96
C VAL A 20 15.81 9.15 -11.97
N ILE A 21 16.74 8.22 -12.02
CA ILE A 21 16.74 7.08 -11.10
C ILE A 21 17.01 7.56 -9.68
N ALA A 22 16.40 6.92 -8.69
CA ALA A 22 16.63 7.22 -7.28
C ALA A 22 18.12 7.03 -6.93
N THR A 23 18.67 7.95 -6.16
CA THR A 23 20.07 7.88 -5.69
C THR A 23 20.19 7.07 -4.41
N LYS A 24 19.16 7.08 -3.58
CA LYS A 24 19.08 6.37 -2.30
C LYS A 24 18.04 5.27 -2.38
N PHE A 25 18.39 4.08 -1.91
CA PHE A 25 17.49 2.94 -1.88
C PHE A 25 17.43 2.32 -0.50
N TYR A 26 16.20 2.05 -0.07
CA TYR A 26 15.87 1.38 1.18
C TYR A 26 15.41 -0.04 0.89
N ARG A 27 15.94 -1.03 1.61
CA ARG A 27 15.55 -2.44 1.46
C ARG A 27 14.48 -2.82 2.47
N HIS A 28 13.60 -3.72 2.06
CA HIS A 28 12.58 -4.30 2.93
C HIS A 28 12.52 -5.81 2.79
N ARG A 29 12.15 -6.52 3.86
CA ARG A 29 11.84 -7.95 3.82
C ARG A 29 10.42 -8.13 3.32
N ALA A 30 10.23 -8.83 2.21
CA ALA A 30 8.93 -9.11 1.65
C ALA A 30 8.53 -10.57 1.87
N MET A 31 7.24 -10.81 2.07
CA MET A 31 6.66 -12.14 2.09
C MET A 31 6.48 -12.69 0.68
N MET A 32 6.16 -11.82 -0.26
CA MET A 32 5.98 -12.10 -1.68
C MET A 32 6.39 -10.89 -2.51
N VAL A 33 7.02 -11.11 -3.65
CA VAL A 33 7.36 -10.08 -4.64
C VAL A 33 6.99 -10.60 -6.02
N ASP A 34 5.99 -10.01 -6.63
CA ASP A 34 5.54 -10.30 -8.01
C ASP A 34 5.68 -9.09 -8.94
N LEU A 35 6.36 -8.03 -8.47
CA LEU A 35 6.76 -6.91 -9.32
C LEU A 35 7.67 -7.41 -10.42
N ASP A 36 7.27 -7.19 -11.68
CA ASP A 36 8.01 -7.64 -12.84
C ASP A 36 7.63 -6.82 -14.09
N THR A 37 8.35 -7.09 -15.17
CA THR A 37 8.04 -6.53 -16.49
C THR A 37 7.04 -7.42 -17.20
N ILE A 38 5.95 -6.81 -17.65
CA ILE A 38 4.95 -7.45 -18.50
C ILE A 38 5.31 -7.11 -19.94
N ASP A 39 5.85 -8.08 -20.68
CA ASP A 39 6.20 -7.96 -22.11
C ASP A 39 5.21 -8.80 -22.93
N GLU A 40 4.27 -8.12 -23.55
CA GLU A 40 3.21 -8.76 -24.33
C GLU A 40 3.61 -8.91 -25.80
N THR A 41 3.71 -10.16 -26.26
CA THR A 41 3.84 -10.49 -27.66
C THR A 41 2.45 -10.73 -28.24
N ARG A 42 2.10 -10.07 -29.31
CA ARG A 42 0.83 -10.18 -30.04
C ARG A 42 1.03 -10.77 -31.39
N GLU A 43 -0.05 -11.31 -31.95
CA GLU A 43 -0.12 -11.86 -33.30
C GLU A 43 -0.70 -10.85 -34.26
N GLY A 44 -0.15 -10.79 -35.47
CA GLY A 44 -0.73 -10.03 -36.58
C GLY A 44 -2.05 -10.65 -37.03
N ALA A 45 -3.00 -9.81 -37.43
CA ALA A 45 -4.28 -10.28 -37.96
C ALA A 45 -4.09 -11.10 -39.24
N PRO A 46 -4.93 -12.12 -39.48
CA PRO A 46 -4.98 -12.81 -40.77
C PRO A 46 -5.27 -11.82 -41.90
N GLU A 47 -4.60 -11.97 -43.03
CA GLU A 47 -4.78 -11.12 -44.17
C GLU A 47 -5.74 -11.72 -45.22
N VAL A 48 -6.49 -10.86 -45.92
CA VAL A 48 -7.41 -11.30 -46.98
C VAL A 48 -6.61 -11.84 -48.18
N GLY A 49 -6.96 -13.06 -48.60
CA GLY A 49 -6.25 -13.74 -49.69
C GLY A 49 -5.19 -14.74 -49.21
N GLY A 50 -4.89 -14.77 -47.90
CA GLY A 50 -4.03 -15.76 -47.25
C GLY A 50 -4.80 -16.89 -46.58
N ILE A 51 -4.07 -17.77 -45.89
CA ILE A 51 -4.65 -18.74 -44.97
C ILE A 51 -5.12 -18.02 -43.71
N PRO A 52 -6.25 -18.36 -43.06
CA PRO A 52 -6.78 -17.68 -41.87
C PRO A 52 -5.99 -18.05 -40.61
N ILE A 53 -4.70 -17.77 -40.61
CA ILE A 53 -3.79 -17.95 -39.48
C ILE A 53 -3.08 -16.62 -39.19
N PRO A 54 -2.58 -16.41 -37.95
CA PRO A 54 -1.77 -15.22 -37.60
C PRO A 54 -0.57 -15.07 -38.55
N THR A 55 -0.28 -13.83 -38.96
CA THR A 55 0.75 -13.60 -40.00
C THR A 55 2.14 -13.38 -39.39
N PHE A 56 2.27 -12.56 -38.34
CA PHE A 56 3.57 -12.26 -37.74
C PHE A 56 3.42 -11.89 -36.25
N PRO A 57 4.41 -12.17 -35.40
CA PRO A 57 4.42 -11.71 -34.03
C PRO A 57 4.95 -10.27 -33.94
N TYR A 58 4.41 -9.48 -33.01
CA TYR A 58 4.96 -8.16 -32.67
C TYR A 58 4.87 -7.91 -31.17
N LYS A 59 5.74 -7.05 -30.64
CA LYS A 59 5.74 -6.64 -29.23
C LYS A 59 4.92 -5.37 -29.04
N ALA A 60 4.05 -5.38 -28.03
CA ALA A 60 3.21 -4.24 -27.68
C ALA A 60 3.92 -3.18 -26.82
N GLY A 61 5.18 -3.43 -26.46
CA GLY A 61 5.98 -2.63 -25.53
C GLY A 61 5.82 -3.06 -24.08
N PRO A 62 6.89 -2.99 -23.29
CA PRO A 62 6.88 -3.42 -21.89
C PRO A 62 6.11 -2.46 -21.01
N VAL A 63 5.58 -3.01 -19.90
CA VAL A 63 5.01 -2.26 -18.77
C VAL A 63 5.51 -2.94 -17.52
N VAL A 64 5.88 -2.17 -16.51
CA VAL A 64 6.20 -2.71 -15.19
C VAL A 64 4.91 -2.80 -14.39
N GLY A 65 4.62 -3.94 -13.81
CA GLY A 65 3.40 -4.15 -13.02
C GLY A 65 3.57 -5.22 -11.95
N GLY A 66 2.60 -5.28 -11.04
CA GLY A 66 2.64 -6.16 -9.90
C GLY A 66 2.94 -5.40 -8.61
N GLY A 67 3.62 -6.05 -7.66
CA GLY A 67 3.93 -5.41 -6.39
C GLY A 67 4.61 -6.34 -5.41
N PHE A 68 4.41 -6.07 -4.13
CA PHE A 68 4.98 -6.90 -3.08
C PHE A 68 4.12 -6.86 -1.81
N THR A 69 4.17 -7.94 -1.04
CA THR A 69 3.50 -8.05 0.25
C THR A 69 4.54 -8.05 1.36
N ILE A 70 4.36 -7.19 2.34
CA ILE A 70 5.25 -6.99 3.47
C ILE A 70 4.50 -7.11 4.80
N GLN A 71 5.25 -7.33 5.87
CA GLN A 71 4.85 -6.96 7.22
C GLN A 71 5.38 -5.53 7.46
N PRO A 72 4.50 -4.53 7.60
CA PRO A 72 4.94 -3.13 7.68
C PRO A 72 5.87 -2.91 8.87
N ARG A 73 7.01 -2.30 8.61
CA ARG A 73 7.99 -1.89 9.61
C ARG A 73 7.75 -0.43 9.96
N LEU A 74 7.24 -0.17 11.15
CA LEU A 74 6.90 1.19 11.57
C LEU A 74 8.16 2.02 11.89
N GLU A 75 9.31 1.37 12.01
CA GLU A 75 10.57 1.98 12.40
C GLU A 75 11.05 3.03 11.39
N SER A 76 10.98 2.73 10.08
CA SER A 76 11.44 3.63 9.04
C SER A 76 10.76 3.39 7.68
N THR A 77 10.88 2.19 7.11
CA THR A 77 10.54 1.92 5.69
C THR A 77 9.08 2.13 5.34
N LEU A 78 8.15 1.96 6.28
CA LEU A 78 6.74 2.21 6.03
C LEU A 78 6.48 3.67 5.66
N GLY A 79 7.14 4.64 6.30
CA GLY A 79 6.93 6.05 6.01
C GLY A 79 7.25 6.40 4.56
N TRP A 80 8.34 5.88 4.00
CA TRP A 80 8.68 6.07 2.59
C TRP A 80 7.64 5.49 1.63
N LEU A 81 7.05 4.33 1.98
CA LEU A 81 5.98 3.72 1.19
C LEU A 81 4.66 4.52 1.28
N LEU A 82 4.33 5.03 2.46
CA LEU A 82 3.17 5.91 2.65
C LEU A 82 3.35 7.22 1.89
N TYR A 83 4.53 7.81 1.93
CA TYR A 83 4.83 9.00 1.15
C TYR A 83 4.69 8.71 -0.36
N GLY A 84 5.25 7.61 -0.85
CA GLY A 84 5.10 7.17 -2.23
C GLY A 84 3.65 6.91 -2.67
N LEU A 85 2.77 6.55 -1.73
CA LEU A 85 1.35 6.29 -1.98
C LEU A 85 0.50 7.56 -1.94
N LEU A 86 0.78 8.47 -0.98
CA LEU A 86 -0.08 9.62 -0.66
C LEU A 86 0.44 10.93 -1.24
N GLY A 87 1.75 11.13 -1.27
CA GLY A 87 2.42 12.25 -1.94
C GLY A 87 2.70 13.47 -1.07
N ASP A 88 2.21 13.49 0.18
CA ASP A 88 2.44 14.58 1.11
C ASP A 88 2.74 14.06 2.52
N VAL A 89 3.59 14.77 3.26
CA VAL A 89 3.92 14.46 4.65
C VAL A 89 4.22 15.74 5.44
N ASP A 90 3.67 15.82 6.63
CA ASP A 90 4.01 16.81 7.63
C ASP A 90 4.59 16.10 8.85
N SER A 91 5.81 16.48 9.24
CA SER A 91 6.57 15.84 10.32
C SER A 91 6.71 16.80 11.49
N SER A 92 6.32 16.36 12.67
CA SER A 92 6.41 17.13 13.90
C SER A 92 6.97 16.30 15.05
N ILE A 93 7.70 16.94 15.94
CA ILE A 93 8.19 16.27 17.14
C ILE A 93 7.05 16.02 18.13
N ASP A 94 7.03 14.85 18.77
CA ASP A 94 6.07 14.55 19.84
C ASP A 94 6.48 15.32 21.11
N GLU A 95 5.69 16.30 21.49
CA GLU A 95 5.96 17.16 22.66
C GLU A 95 5.93 16.39 24.01
N TYR A 96 5.40 15.17 24.02
CA TYR A 96 5.30 14.34 25.23
C TYR A 96 6.46 13.34 25.36
N ALA A 97 7.27 13.19 24.32
CA ALA A 97 8.44 12.31 24.34
C ALA A 97 9.63 12.96 25.06
N THR A 98 10.49 12.13 25.66
CA THR A 98 11.75 12.56 26.29
C THR A 98 12.94 12.49 25.35
N ALA A 99 12.85 11.74 24.28
CA ALA A 99 13.82 11.67 23.19
C ALA A 99 13.12 11.94 21.85
N ASP A 100 13.91 12.04 20.78
CA ASP A 100 13.42 12.35 19.44
C ASP A 100 12.42 11.30 18.93
N VAL A 101 11.16 11.57 19.12
CA VAL A 101 10.00 10.84 18.58
C VAL A 101 9.21 11.81 17.73
N TYR A 102 8.82 11.36 16.57
CA TYR A 102 8.14 12.19 15.57
C TYR A 102 6.82 11.58 15.17
N ASP A 103 5.84 12.45 14.96
CA ASP A 103 4.57 12.14 14.32
C ASP A 103 4.63 12.62 12.86
N HIS A 104 4.48 11.70 11.94
CA HIS A 104 4.45 11.97 10.50
C HIS A 104 3.04 11.79 9.99
N VAL A 105 2.42 12.87 9.57
CA VAL A 105 1.06 12.89 9.03
C VAL A 105 1.14 12.87 7.51
N PHE A 106 0.89 11.71 6.92
CA PHE A 106 0.81 11.54 5.48
C PHE A 106 -0.60 11.85 5.00
N GLY A 107 -0.71 12.68 3.99
CA GLY A 107 -1.97 13.12 3.41
C GLY A 107 -1.95 13.09 1.89
N LEU A 108 -3.07 13.46 1.29
CA LEU A 108 -3.14 13.66 -0.14
C LEU A 108 -2.52 15.01 -0.48
N LYS A 109 -1.49 15.02 -1.33
CA LYS A 109 -0.97 16.28 -1.86
C LYS A 109 -2.09 16.99 -2.63
N ALA A 110 -2.38 18.21 -2.22
CA ALA A 110 -3.36 19.07 -2.86
C ALA A 110 -2.67 20.01 -3.86
N GLY A 111 -3.30 20.30 -5.01
CA GLY A 111 -2.78 21.23 -5.99
C GLY A 111 -2.86 20.71 -7.42
N GLU A 112 -2.33 21.50 -8.36
CA GLU A 112 -2.32 21.19 -9.81
C GLU A 112 -1.10 20.36 -10.23
N GLU A 113 -0.14 20.13 -9.33
CA GLU A 113 1.08 19.38 -9.61
C GLU A 113 0.91 17.88 -9.40
N GLU A 114 1.93 17.10 -9.76
CA GLU A 114 1.93 15.63 -9.62
C GLU A 114 1.52 15.17 -8.23
N TYR A 115 0.42 14.45 -8.14
CA TYR A 115 -0.17 13.99 -6.87
C TYR A 115 0.57 12.80 -6.26
N VAL A 116 1.28 12.00 -7.06
CA VAL A 116 1.97 10.79 -6.61
C VAL A 116 3.42 10.83 -7.07
N PRO A 117 4.39 10.72 -6.14
CA PRO A 117 5.80 10.83 -6.48
C PRO A 117 6.28 9.67 -7.34
N TRP A 118 7.29 9.96 -8.16
CA TRP A 118 8.00 8.94 -8.91
C TRP A 118 8.94 8.16 -8.01
N MET A 119 8.99 6.85 -8.21
CA MET A 119 9.82 5.94 -7.45
C MET A 119 10.63 5.01 -8.35
N SER A 120 11.76 4.57 -7.86
CA SER A 120 12.52 3.46 -8.42
C SER A 120 12.43 2.25 -7.51
N PHE A 121 12.37 1.06 -8.11
CA PHE A 121 12.40 -0.19 -7.36
C PHE A 121 13.56 -1.06 -7.83
N ARG A 122 14.12 -1.83 -6.90
CA ARG A 122 15.17 -2.82 -7.17
C ARG A 122 14.72 -4.17 -6.62
N LYS A 123 14.78 -5.20 -7.45
CA LYS A 123 14.47 -6.59 -7.07
C LYS A 123 15.71 -7.43 -7.33
N SER A 124 16.25 -8.01 -6.27
CA SER A 124 17.37 -8.94 -6.37
C SER A 124 16.85 -10.37 -6.48
N ILE A 125 17.24 -11.05 -7.52
CA ILE A 125 16.95 -12.48 -7.72
C ILE A 125 18.24 -13.23 -7.39
N PRO A 126 18.24 -14.06 -6.33
CA PRO A 126 19.44 -14.75 -5.90
C PRO A 126 19.91 -15.77 -6.93
N GLY A 127 21.21 -15.84 -7.12
CA GLY A 127 21.84 -16.80 -8.00
C GLY A 127 22.04 -18.19 -7.37
N LYS A 128 22.71 -19.04 -8.11
CA LYS A 128 23.12 -20.36 -7.64
C LYS A 128 24.11 -20.22 -6.49
N ALA A 129 23.94 -21.02 -5.44
CA ALA A 129 24.81 -20.97 -4.27
C ALA A 129 26.30 -21.12 -4.66
N GLY A 130 27.12 -20.14 -4.28
CA GLY A 130 28.55 -20.08 -4.57
C GLY A 130 28.90 -19.47 -5.95
N ASP A 131 27.94 -18.98 -6.69
CA ASP A 131 28.15 -18.36 -8.00
C ASP A 131 27.48 -16.97 -8.04
N ALA A 132 28.22 -15.95 -7.67
CA ALA A 132 27.73 -14.56 -7.67
C ALA A 132 27.42 -14.06 -9.10
N THR A 133 27.97 -14.67 -10.14
CA THR A 133 27.72 -14.28 -11.53
C THR A 133 26.33 -14.71 -12.02
N SER A 134 25.69 -15.64 -11.33
CA SER A 134 24.33 -16.10 -11.64
C SER A 134 23.23 -15.28 -10.97
N GLU A 135 23.56 -14.26 -10.18
CA GLU A 135 22.61 -13.35 -9.59
C GLU A 135 22.10 -12.35 -10.63
N LEU A 136 20.82 -12.01 -10.54
CA LEU A 136 20.16 -11.07 -11.44
C LEU A 136 19.48 -9.97 -10.64
N GLY A 137 19.83 -8.74 -10.94
CA GLY A 137 19.14 -7.55 -10.48
C GLY A 137 18.12 -7.07 -11.52
N GLN A 138 16.92 -6.76 -11.09
CA GLN A 138 15.93 -6.04 -11.88
C GLN A 138 15.75 -4.65 -11.26
N GLN A 139 15.95 -3.61 -12.06
CA GLN A 139 15.75 -2.23 -11.67
C GLN A 139 14.61 -1.63 -12.48
N PHE A 140 13.62 -1.11 -11.76
CA PHE A 140 12.44 -0.48 -12.33
C PHE A 140 12.51 1.01 -12.07
N LYS A 141 12.29 1.79 -13.10
CA LYS A 141 12.38 3.26 -13.08
C LYS A 141 11.03 3.87 -13.49
N ASP A 142 10.78 5.07 -13.04
CA ASP A 142 9.56 5.81 -13.31
C ASP A 142 8.32 5.00 -12.94
N CYS A 143 8.28 4.59 -11.68
CA CYS A 143 7.18 3.86 -11.08
C CYS A 143 6.35 4.75 -10.18
N LYS A 144 5.05 4.47 -10.10
CA LYS A 144 4.14 5.04 -9.07
C LYS A 144 3.51 3.92 -8.27
N ILE A 145 3.30 4.16 -6.98
CA ILE A 145 2.50 3.24 -6.15
C ILE A 145 1.03 3.50 -6.46
N ILE A 146 0.37 2.51 -7.06
CA ILE A 146 -1.03 2.60 -7.48
C ILE A 146 -2.00 2.00 -6.47
N GLY A 147 -1.49 1.32 -5.44
CA GLY A 147 -2.33 0.77 -4.38
C GLY A 147 -1.55 0.36 -3.15
N GLY A 148 -2.21 0.49 -2.02
CA GLY A 148 -1.77 -0.04 -0.73
C GLY A 148 -2.94 -0.68 -0.02
N THR A 149 -2.83 -1.96 0.35
CA THR A 149 -3.89 -2.66 1.09
C THR A 149 -3.31 -3.22 2.38
N LEU A 150 -3.81 -2.71 3.49
CA LEU A 150 -3.44 -3.13 4.83
C LEU A 150 -4.47 -4.13 5.35
N VAL A 151 -4.02 -5.29 5.81
CA VAL A 151 -4.84 -6.32 6.43
C VAL A 151 -4.51 -6.38 7.91
N LEU A 152 -5.53 -6.20 8.73
CA LEU A 152 -5.46 -6.16 10.19
C LEU A 152 -6.19 -7.39 10.76
N PRO A 153 -5.48 -8.54 10.95
CA PRO A 153 -6.05 -9.69 11.62
C PRO A 153 -6.05 -9.48 13.13
N ASN A 154 -6.89 -10.22 13.87
CA ASN A 154 -6.93 -10.11 15.32
C ASN A 154 -5.82 -10.89 16.03
N ASP A 155 -5.21 -11.87 15.39
CA ASP A 155 -4.31 -12.86 15.99
C ASP A 155 -2.98 -13.04 15.26
N ALA A 156 -2.69 -12.18 14.30
CA ALA A 156 -1.48 -12.25 13.49
C ALA A 156 -0.89 -10.86 13.22
N PRO A 157 0.38 -10.77 12.79
CA PRO A 157 0.97 -9.51 12.37
C PRO A 157 0.23 -8.86 11.21
N LEU A 158 0.21 -7.54 11.21
CA LEU A 158 -0.26 -6.76 10.07
C LEU A 158 0.50 -7.14 8.81
N THR A 159 -0.23 -7.16 7.70
CA THR A 159 0.37 -7.28 6.37
C THR A 159 -0.08 -6.14 5.48
N MET A 160 0.81 -5.70 4.61
CA MET A 160 0.52 -4.68 3.60
C MET A 160 0.90 -5.18 2.22
N ARG A 161 -0.03 -5.12 1.29
CA ARG A 161 0.23 -5.27 -0.14
C ARG A 161 0.47 -3.90 -0.72
N VAL A 162 1.56 -3.75 -1.49
CA VAL A 162 1.87 -2.54 -2.26
C VAL A 162 1.82 -2.91 -3.73
N ASP A 163 0.97 -2.22 -4.50
CA ASP A 163 0.84 -2.40 -5.93
C ASP A 163 1.52 -1.24 -6.68
N VAL A 164 2.27 -1.59 -7.71
CA VAL A 164 3.15 -0.69 -8.44
C VAL A 164 2.86 -0.76 -9.93
N LEU A 165 2.85 0.39 -10.58
CA LEU A 165 2.87 0.53 -12.03
C LEU A 165 4.10 1.36 -12.42
N GLY A 166 4.81 0.94 -13.46
CA GLY A 166 6.04 1.60 -13.88
C GLY A 166 6.20 1.59 -15.40
N ARG A 167 7.13 2.44 -15.86
CA ARG A 167 7.38 2.69 -17.28
C ARG A 167 8.56 1.92 -17.82
N GLU A 168 9.67 1.91 -17.11
CA GLU A 168 10.94 1.41 -17.61
C GLU A 168 11.56 0.39 -16.68
N PHE A 169 12.31 -0.53 -17.27
CA PHE A 169 13.10 -1.50 -16.52
C PHE A 169 14.47 -1.69 -17.13
N SER A 170 15.42 -2.15 -16.31
CA SER A 170 16.72 -2.62 -16.74
C SER A 170 17.12 -3.86 -15.96
N LEU A 171 17.94 -4.68 -16.59
CA LEU A 171 18.54 -5.87 -15.96
C LEU A 171 19.99 -5.57 -15.64
N VAL A 172 20.43 -5.98 -14.45
CA VAL A 172 21.80 -5.86 -13.98
C VAL A 172 22.33 -7.27 -13.71
N HIS A 173 23.41 -7.61 -14.43
CA HIS A 173 24.09 -8.89 -14.28
C HIS A 173 25.37 -8.72 -13.45
N GLY A 174 25.43 -9.36 -12.37
CA GLY A 174 26.49 -9.82 -11.46
C GLY A 174 27.84 -9.15 -11.31
N GLN A 175 28.27 -8.13 -12.01
CA GLN A 175 29.69 -7.71 -11.88
C GLN A 175 29.95 -6.22 -11.60
N ASP A 176 29.31 -5.27 -12.25
CA ASP A 176 29.75 -3.87 -12.15
C ASP A 176 28.79 -2.99 -11.31
N GLU A 177 27.54 -3.40 -11.15
CA GLU A 177 26.52 -2.67 -10.43
C GLU A 177 25.80 -3.51 -9.35
N TYR A 178 26.28 -4.70 -9.06
CA TYR A 178 25.77 -5.62 -8.05
C TYR A 178 26.92 -6.16 -7.17
N PRO A 179 26.77 -6.22 -5.83
CA PRO A 179 25.56 -5.98 -5.05
C PRO A 179 25.24 -4.48 -4.91
N TRP A 180 23.94 -4.14 -4.96
CA TRP A 180 23.48 -2.78 -4.69
C TRP A 180 23.74 -2.36 -3.24
N GLU A 181 24.04 -1.09 -3.06
CA GLU A 181 24.11 -0.46 -1.76
C GLU A 181 22.71 -0.05 -1.29
N TRP A 182 22.50 -0.10 0.03
CA TRP A 182 21.23 0.21 0.69
C TRP A 182 21.48 1.19 1.83
N GLU A 183 20.61 2.19 1.95
CA GLU A 183 20.71 3.22 3.00
C GLU A 183 20.40 2.67 4.40
N ASN A 184 19.67 1.56 4.50
CA ASN A 184 19.27 0.97 5.78
C ASN A 184 19.75 -0.47 5.94
N GLU A 185 19.97 -0.86 7.18
CA GLU A 185 19.98 -2.26 7.59
C GLU A 185 18.55 -2.83 7.56
N PHE A 186 18.40 -4.17 7.66
CA PHE A 186 17.08 -4.75 7.84
C PHE A 186 16.51 -4.37 9.20
N GLU A 187 15.36 -3.74 9.17
CA GLU A 187 14.66 -3.24 10.35
C GLU A 187 14.23 -4.36 11.32
N HIS A 188 14.04 -4.00 12.57
CA HIS A 188 13.69 -4.92 13.63
C HIS A 188 12.26 -5.47 13.47
N TRP A 189 12.04 -6.70 13.88
CA TRP A 189 10.71 -7.30 13.92
C TRP A 189 9.83 -6.68 15.02
N GLU A 190 10.43 -6.04 16.01
CA GLU A 190 9.78 -5.39 17.17
C GLU A 190 8.87 -4.22 16.77
N SER A 191 9.14 -3.58 15.64
CA SER A 191 8.31 -2.49 15.11
C SER A 191 7.06 -2.97 14.38
N ILE A 192 6.86 -4.29 14.21
CA ILE A 192 5.69 -4.85 13.51
C ILE A 192 4.47 -4.81 14.44
N PRO A 193 3.35 -4.18 14.03
CA PRO A 193 2.11 -4.28 14.76
C PRO A 193 1.53 -5.69 14.69
N VAL A 194 0.99 -6.17 15.80
CA VAL A 194 0.32 -7.47 15.88
C VAL A 194 -1.17 -7.26 16.14
N GLY A 195 -1.89 -6.89 15.09
CA GLY A 195 -3.34 -6.71 15.13
C GLY A 195 -3.81 -5.78 16.27
N CYS A 196 -5.00 -6.03 16.79
CA CYS A 196 -5.54 -5.30 17.94
C CYS A 196 -5.07 -5.83 19.30
N MET A 197 -4.28 -6.90 19.36
CA MET A 197 -3.89 -7.55 20.62
C MET A 197 -2.93 -6.73 21.48
N THR A 198 -2.20 -5.78 20.88
CA THR A 198 -1.15 -4.98 21.52
C THR A 198 -1.55 -3.53 21.77
N GLY A 199 -2.85 -3.25 21.90
CA GLY A 199 -3.35 -1.90 22.17
C GLY A 199 -3.92 -1.17 20.94
N GLY A 200 -3.99 -1.83 19.79
CA GLY A 200 -4.69 -1.31 18.62
C GLY A 200 -6.20 -1.35 18.81
N PHE A 201 -6.88 -0.44 18.14
CA PHE A 201 -8.35 -0.37 18.12
C PHE A 201 -8.86 0.12 16.77
N LEU A 202 -10.15 -0.07 16.54
CA LEU A 202 -10.86 0.52 15.42
C LEU A 202 -12.13 1.18 15.94
N LYS A 203 -12.33 2.43 15.54
CA LYS A 203 -13.53 3.22 15.90
C LYS A 203 -14.30 3.64 14.67
N ILE A 204 -15.60 3.69 14.82
CA ILE A 204 -16.52 4.37 13.92
C ILE A 204 -17.37 5.31 14.75
N ASN A 205 -17.46 6.58 14.36
CA ASN A 205 -18.13 7.63 15.12
C ASN A 205 -17.67 7.67 16.59
N GLU A 206 -16.35 7.59 16.80
CA GLU A 206 -15.73 7.57 18.13
C GLU A 206 -16.05 6.31 18.98
N GLN A 207 -16.91 5.42 18.50
CA GLN A 207 -17.25 4.17 19.16
C GLN A 207 -16.25 3.07 18.78
N GLU A 208 -15.57 2.51 19.77
CA GLU A 208 -14.67 1.37 19.58
C GLU A 208 -15.46 0.09 19.28
N LEU A 209 -15.02 -0.64 18.26
CA LEU A 209 -15.70 -1.83 17.76
C LEU A 209 -14.95 -3.13 18.14
N PRO A 210 -15.67 -4.23 18.44
CA PRO A 210 -15.09 -5.54 18.70
C PRO A 210 -14.68 -6.22 17.38
N VAL A 211 -13.59 -5.75 16.77
CA VAL A 211 -13.12 -6.17 15.45
C VAL A 211 -12.53 -7.58 15.49
N VAL A 212 -12.90 -8.40 14.51
CA VAL A 212 -12.33 -9.72 14.26
C VAL A 212 -11.32 -9.67 13.11
N ALA A 213 -11.63 -8.89 12.09
CA ALA A 213 -10.71 -8.64 10.97
C ALA A 213 -11.09 -7.30 10.32
N ALA A 214 -10.07 -6.57 9.87
CA ALA A 214 -10.27 -5.38 9.07
C ALA A 214 -9.29 -5.35 7.90
N GLN A 215 -9.72 -4.72 6.83
CA GLN A 215 -8.90 -4.42 5.68
C GLN A 215 -9.11 -2.96 5.30
N VAL A 216 -8.02 -2.24 5.13
CA VAL A 216 -8.04 -0.85 4.68
C VAL A 216 -7.22 -0.77 3.39
N GLY A 217 -7.86 -0.32 2.32
CA GLY A 217 -7.24 -0.19 1.01
C GLY A 217 -7.21 1.26 0.55
N PHE A 218 -6.06 1.71 0.09
CA PHE A 218 -5.92 2.97 -0.60
C PHE A 218 -5.50 2.71 -2.05
N GLN A 219 -6.19 3.35 -2.99
CA GLN A 219 -5.96 3.16 -4.41
C GLN A 219 -5.76 4.50 -5.13
N ASN A 220 -4.69 4.58 -5.90
CA ASN A 220 -4.45 5.58 -6.92
C ASN A 220 -4.82 4.93 -8.26
N VAL A 221 -6.00 5.22 -8.78
CA VAL A 221 -6.49 4.61 -10.02
C VAL A 221 -5.81 5.28 -11.21
N PRO A 222 -4.96 4.56 -11.97
CA PRO A 222 -4.31 5.13 -13.13
C PRO A 222 -5.30 5.24 -14.31
N LEU A 223 -4.99 6.13 -15.24
CA LEU A 223 -5.62 6.16 -16.57
C LEU A 223 -5.36 4.82 -17.29
N ASP A 224 -6.20 4.47 -18.26
CA ASP A 224 -5.97 3.25 -19.04
C ASP A 224 -4.59 3.34 -19.72
N ILE A 225 -3.74 2.36 -19.46
CA ILE A 225 -2.37 2.23 -19.99
C ILE A 225 -2.31 2.44 -21.50
N ARG A 226 -3.37 2.10 -22.24
CA ARG A 226 -3.45 2.30 -23.71
C ARG A 226 -3.49 3.77 -24.09
N GLN A 227 -4.01 4.63 -23.25
CA GLN A 227 -4.10 6.08 -23.47
C GLN A 227 -2.78 6.79 -23.16
N GLU A 228 -1.95 6.17 -22.32
CA GLU A 228 -0.62 6.68 -21.98
C GLU A 228 0.47 6.27 -22.98
N ARG A 229 0.12 5.51 -24.02
CA ARG A 229 1.05 5.11 -25.07
C ARG A 229 1.03 6.09 -26.22
N ILE A 230 2.21 6.58 -26.63
CA ILE A 230 2.39 7.43 -27.80
C ILE A 230 3.06 6.68 -28.94
N TYR A 231 2.72 7.07 -30.16
CA TYR A 231 3.32 6.50 -31.36
C TYR A 231 4.83 6.79 -31.42
N GLY A 232 5.63 5.75 -31.60
CA GLY A 232 7.08 5.86 -31.69
C GLY A 232 7.84 5.62 -30.38
N SER A 233 7.16 5.46 -29.23
CA SER A 233 7.76 5.08 -27.95
C SER A 233 7.38 3.66 -27.57
N PRO A 234 8.33 2.81 -27.13
CA PRO A 234 8.01 1.50 -26.56
C PRO A 234 7.45 1.63 -25.13
N PHE A 235 7.70 2.75 -24.44
CA PHE A 235 7.32 2.98 -23.06
C PHE A 235 6.08 3.88 -22.96
N LEU A 236 5.44 3.86 -21.78
CA LEU A 236 4.38 4.82 -21.44
C LEU A 236 4.96 6.24 -21.41
N GLU A 237 4.17 7.23 -21.76
CA GLU A 237 4.57 8.63 -21.63
C GLU A 237 4.52 9.08 -20.17
N ASP A 238 3.43 8.75 -19.48
CA ASP A 238 3.20 9.06 -18.08
C ASP A 238 2.44 7.92 -17.39
N ILE A 239 2.15 8.08 -16.11
CA ILE A 239 1.20 7.31 -15.31
C ILE A 239 0.28 8.31 -14.62
N THR A 240 -0.75 8.76 -15.33
CA THR A 240 -1.71 9.73 -14.84
C THR A 240 -2.67 9.10 -13.85
N ILE A 241 -2.80 9.65 -12.65
CA ILE A 241 -3.75 9.18 -11.65
C ILE A 241 -5.06 9.97 -11.82
N VAL A 242 -6.15 9.27 -12.13
CA VAL A 242 -7.47 9.88 -12.38
C VAL A 242 -8.41 9.86 -11.18
N GLN A 243 -8.17 8.99 -10.22
CA GLN A 243 -8.97 8.90 -9.00
C GLN A 243 -8.15 8.38 -7.85
N ARG A 244 -8.44 8.86 -6.64
CA ARG A 244 -7.88 8.37 -5.38
C ARG A 244 -9.00 7.90 -4.47
N ARG A 245 -8.83 6.75 -3.85
CA ARG A 245 -9.92 6.12 -3.09
C ARG A 245 -9.39 5.38 -1.87
N LEU A 246 -9.89 5.74 -0.69
CA LEU A 246 -9.75 4.94 0.53
C LEU A 246 -10.99 4.08 0.70
N THR A 247 -10.80 2.79 0.89
CA THR A 247 -11.85 1.79 1.15
C THR A 247 -11.55 1.04 2.42
N TYR A 248 -12.58 0.57 3.09
CA TYR A 248 -12.44 -0.34 4.23
C TYR A 248 -13.44 -1.48 4.17
N ASP A 249 -13.09 -2.59 4.77
CA ASP A 249 -13.93 -3.77 4.95
C ASP A 249 -13.66 -4.33 6.37
N ILE A 250 -14.70 -4.44 7.18
CA ILE A 250 -14.57 -4.75 8.61
C ILE A 250 -15.53 -5.86 8.97
N THR A 251 -15.02 -6.84 9.72
CA THR A 251 -15.83 -7.87 10.36
C THR A 251 -15.76 -7.69 11.87
N VAL A 252 -16.91 -7.51 12.50
CA VAL A 252 -17.04 -7.33 13.95
C VAL A 252 -17.90 -8.43 14.57
N LYS A 253 -17.70 -8.68 15.87
CA LYS A 253 -18.67 -9.47 16.65
C LYS A 253 -19.94 -8.65 16.84
N TYR A 254 -21.07 -9.28 16.59
CA TYR A 254 -22.37 -8.66 16.86
C TYR A 254 -22.64 -8.70 18.37
N ASN A 255 -22.36 -7.59 19.04
CA ASN A 255 -22.60 -7.44 20.47
C ASN A 255 -23.73 -6.47 20.77
N ASP A 256 -24.03 -5.57 19.83
CA ASP A 256 -24.95 -4.47 19.99
C ASP A 256 -25.80 -4.26 18.72
N PRO A 257 -27.11 -4.22 18.80
CA PRO A 257 -27.98 -3.93 17.66
C PRO A 257 -27.86 -2.50 17.13
N ASP A 258 -27.37 -1.56 17.93
CA ASP A 258 -27.42 -0.12 17.65
C ASP A 258 -26.60 0.23 16.39
N LEU A 259 -25.39 -0.35 16.23
CA LEU A 259 -24.59 -0.14 15.04
C LEU A 259 -25.30 -0.67 13.79
N TYR A 260 -25.89 -1.86 13.88
CA TYR A 260 -26.64 -2.47 12.78
C TYR A 260 -27.87 -1.63 12.41
N ALA A 261 -28.64 -1.21 13.42
CA ALA A 261 -29.80 -0.34 13.22
C ALA A 261 -29.36 0.99 12.59
N THR A 262 -28.28 1.60 13.09
CA THR A 262 -27.76 2.87 12.58
C THR A 262 -27.38 2.78 11.10
N ILE A 263 -26.72 1.72 10.68
CA ILE A 263 -26.33 1.54 9.26
C ILE A 263 -27.55 1.40 8.34
N LEU A 264 -28.60 0.72 8.80
CA LEU A 264 -29.81 0.49 7.99
C LEU A 264 -30.82 1.62 8.03
N THR A 265 -30.98 2.26 9.19
CA THR A 265 -32.09 3.19 9.46
C THR A 265 -31.62 4.63 9.70
N GLY A 266 -30.29 4.84 9.82
CA GLY A 266 -29.70 6.14 10.13
C GLY A 266 -29.72 6.51 11.62
N THR A 267 -30.36 5.71 12.48
CA THR A 267 -30.42 5.93 13.93
C THR A 267 -30.31 4.63 14.73
N PRO A 268 -29.71 4.65 15.94
CA PRO A 268 -29.51 3.44 16.76
C PRO A 268 -30.83 2.70 17.11
N THR A 269 -31.94 3.42 17.21
CA THR A 269 -33.25 2.89 17.56
C THR A 269 -34.23 2.85 16.39
N GLY A 270 -33.76 3.08 15.18
CA GLY A 270 -34.58 3.09 13.98
C GLY A 270 -35.15 1.71 13.66
N THR A 271 -36.36 1.69 13.15
CA THR A 271 -37.12 0.48 12.77
C THR A 271 -37.46 0.43 11.29
N GLU A 272 -37.30 1.54 10.59
CA GLU A 272 -37.62 1.67 9.17
C GLU A 272 -36.40 2.11 8.37
N TRP A 273 -36.25 1.60 7.17
CA TRP A 273 -35.21 2.00 6.26
C TRP A 273 -35.26 3.49 5.92
N SER A 274 -34.17 4.20 6.14
CA SER A 274 -34.15 5.67 6.00
C SER A 274 -34.06 6.15 4.55
N GLY A 275 -33.62 5.33 3.62
CA GLY A 275 -33.35 5.73 2.24
C GLY A 275 -32.16 6.70 2.06
N GLN A 276 -31.49 7.07 3.14
CA GLN A 276 -30.32 7.93 3.11
C GLN A 276 -29.07 7.12 3.44
N PRO A 277 -27.93 7.37 2.76
CA PRO A 277 -26.68 6.75 3.12
C PRO A 277 -26.25 7.20 4.52
N HIS A 278 -25.72 6.27 5.31
CA HIS A 278 -25.16 6.61 6.60
C HIS A 278 -23.67 6.92 6.43
N THR A 279 -23.25 8.06 6.99
CA THR A 279 -21.84 8.48 7.01
C THR A 279 -21.36 8.64 8.45
N GLY A 280 -20.04 8.57 8.63
CA GLY A 280 -19.44 8.77 9.94
C GLY A 280 -17.92 8.85 9.87
N SER A 281 -17.27 9.12 10.99
CA SER A 281 -15.80 9.09 11.07
C SER A 281 -15.28 7.66 11.19
N PHE A 282 -14.06 7.45 10.74
CA PHE A 282 -13.35 6.18 10.79
C PHE A 282 -11.94 6.39 11.33
N GLU A 283 -11.54 5.55 12.28
CA GLU A 283 -10.20 5.55 12.84
C GLU A 283 -9.71 4.13 13.10
N VAL A 284 -8.52 3.81 12.62
CA VAL A 284 -7.79 2.57 12.96
C VAL A 284 -6.47 2.93 13.57
N VAL A 285 -6.17 2.32 14.70
CA VAL A 285 -4.86 2.44 15.36
C VAL A 285 -4.22 1.06 15.45
N ALA A 286 -3.01 0.96 14.94
CA ALA A 286 -2.19 -0.25 15.02
C ALA A 286 -0.89 0.08 15.77
N VAL A 287 -0.62 -0.66 16.84
CA VAL A 287 0.48 -0.39 17.76
C VAL A 287 1.43 -1.58 17.78
N SER A 288 2.74 -1.32 17.79
CA SER A 288 3.74 -2.38 17.99
C SER A 288 3.69 -2.91 19.44
N GLY A 289 4.07 -4.17 19.63
CA GLY A 289 4.18 -4.77 20.97
C GLY A 289 5.39 -4.30 21.76
N GLN A 290 6.23 -3.46 21.19
CA GLN A 290 7.48 -2.99 21.77
C GLN A 290 7.53 -1.44 21.75
N ASN A 291 8.13 -0.89 22.79
CA ASN A 291 8.39 0.54 22.85
C ASN A 291 9.62 0.93 22.03
N MET A 292 9.65 2.15 21.59
CA MET A 292 10.83 2.73 20.94
C MET A 292 12.02 2.74 21.89
N PRO A 293 13.24 2.60 21.38
CA PRO A 293 14.44 2.70 22.19
C PRO A 293 14.49 4.01 23.02
N LEU A 294 14.76 3.88 24.31
CA LEU A 294 14.84 4.97 25.29
C LEU A 294 13.50 5.66 25.63
N GLU A 295 12.38 5.17 25.13
CA GLU A 295 11.05 5.73 25.38
C GLU A 295 10.06 4.69 25.90
N ALA A 296 9.05 5.14 26.63
CA ALA A 296 7.90 4.30 27.02
C ALA A 296 6.75 4.39 25.99
N ILE A 297 7.06 4.82 24.75
CA ILE A 297 6.12 5.05 23.66
C ILE A 297 6.32 3.96 22.62
N PRO A 298 5.27 3.22 22.22
CA PRO A 298 5.35 2.24 21.15
C PRO A 298 5.36 2.90 19.77
N TYR A 299 5.86 2.18 18.76
CA TYR A 299 5.61 2.54 17.37
C TYR A 299 4.13 2.42 17.06
N GLN A 300 3.58 3.37 16.31
CA GLN A 300 2.15 3.44 16.05
C GLN A 300 1.87 3.86 14.60
N LEU A 301 0.85 3.25 14.02
CA LEU A 301 0.22 3.66 12.77
C LEU A 301 -1.25 3.97 13.05
N THR A 302 -1.67 5.18 12.74
CA THR A 302 -3.08 5.61 12.81
C THR A 302 -3.57 5.93 11.40
N ILE A 303 -4.71 5.38 11.01
CA ILE A 303 -5.40 5.71 9.76
C ILE A 303 -6.73 6.32 10.12
N SER A 304 -6.99 7.53 9.69
CA SER A 304 -8.24 8.22 9.96
C SER A 304 -8.86 8.82 8.70
N ALA A 305 -10.18 8.86 8.67
CA ALA A 305 -10.96 9.56 7.66
C ALA A 305 -12.12 10.29 8.34
N GLY A 306 -12.30 11.57 8.01
CA GLY A 306 -13.30 12.40 8.66
C GLY A 306 -14.72 12.04 8.29
N GLU A 307 -14.95 11.57 7.06
CA GLU A 307 -16.25 11.13 6.58
C GLU A 307 -16.10 9.87 5.71
N VAL A 308 -16.76 8.79 6.12
CA VAL A 308 -16.83 7.54 5.39
C VAL A 308 -18.29 7.12 5.19
N MET A 309 -18.60 6.62 4.01
CA MET A 309 -19.88 5.97 3.75
C MET A 309 -19.85 4.56 4.31
N MET A 310 -20.92 4.13 4.96
CA MET A 310 -21.05 2.81 5.55
C MET A 310 -22.11 1.98 4.84
N ASN A 311 -21.72 0.79 4.43
CA ASN A 311 -22.63 -0.17 3.81
C ASN A 311 -22.53 -1.51 4.54
N GLN A 312 -23.65 -2.12 4.82
CA GLN A 312 -23.70 -3.50 5.26
C GLN A 312 -23.33 -4.44 4.09
N VAL A 313 -22.48 -5.40 4.36
CA VAL A 313 -22.11 -6.45 3.39
C VAL A 313 -22.74 -7.77 3.83
N GLY A 314 -23.80 -8.17 3.15
CA GLY A 314 -24.54 -9.38 3.46
C GLY A 314 -25.45 -9.25 4.70
N GLY A 315 -26.28 -10.27 4.95
CA GLY A 315 -27.12 -10.36 6.14
C GLY A 315 -26.38 -10.96 7.34
N ILE A 316 -26.91 -10.73 8.53
CA ILE A 316 -26.45 -11.44 9.73
C ILE A 316 -26.90 -12.88 9.64
N ALA A 317 -25.96 -13.81 9.54
CA ALA A 317 -26.24 -15.24 9.53
C ALA A 317 -26.30 -15.80 10.95
N LEU A 318 -27.37 -16.53 11.25
CA LEU A 318 -27.51 -17.28 12.50
C LEU A 318 -27.26 -18.75 12.24
N ALA A 319 -26.19 -19.28 12.78
CA ALA A 319 -25.87 -20.70 12.71
C ALA A 319 -25.61 -21.26 14.11
N ALA A 320 -26.08 -22.48 14.36
CA ALA A 320 -25.83 -23.15 15.62
C ALA A 320 -24.33 -23.34 15.83
N ASN A 321 -23.85 -23.04 17.05
CA ASN A 321 -22.46 -23.14 17.46
C ASN A 321 -21.49 -22.15 16.80
N GLN A 322 -21.98 -21.07 16.24
CA GLN A 322 -21.15 -19.97 15.72
C GLN A 322 -21.48 -18.65 16.41
N GLY A 323 -20.47 -17.82 16.65
CA GLY A 323 -20.68 -16.44 17.07
C GLY A 323 -21.34 -15.64 15.96
N VAL A 324 -22.22 -14.72 16.33
CA VAL A 324 -22.86 -13.84 15.36
C VAL A 324 -21.85 -12.78 14.93
N MET A 325 -21.64 -12.65 13.64
CA MET A 325 -20.72 -11.69 13.03
C MET A 325 -21.50 -10.74 12.12
N MET A 326 -21.05 -9.52 12.04
CA MET A 326 -21.52 -8.51 11.12
C MET A 326 -20.34 -8.01 10.28
N ARG A 327 -20.56 -7.85 8.98
CA ARG A 327 -19.57 -7.30 8.05
C ARG A 327 -20.12 -6.04 7.39
N PHE A 328 -19.31 -5.03 7.33
CA PHE A 328 -19.62 -3.80 6.63
C PHE A 328 -18.38 -3.25 5.93
N SER A 329 -18.63 -2.51 4.87
CA SER A 329 -17.59 -1.89 4.07
C SER A 329 -17.99 -0.46 3.74
N GLY A 330 -17.00 0.32 3.32
CA GLY A 330 -17.28 1.67 2.90
C GLY A 330 -16.13 2.32 2.16
N VAL A 331 -16.36 3.57 1.87
CA VAL A 331 -15.44 4.42 1.10
C VAL A 331 -15.38 5.75 1.82
N ALA A 332 -14.18 6.33 1.94
CA ALA A 332 -14.03 7.69 2.40
C ALA A 332 -14.60 8.67 1.36
N LEU A 333 -15.23 9.71 1.87
CA LEU A 333 -15.84 10.77 1.08
C LEU A 333 -15.05 12.06 1.27
N GLU A 334 -15.12 12.94 0.28
CA GLU A 334 -14.68 14.31 0.43
C GLU A 334 -15.66 15.03 1.39
N GLY A 335 -15.15 15.49 2.52
CA GLY A 335 -15.91 16.15 3.57
C GLY A 335 -15.28 17.47 4.01
N THR A 336 -15.74 17.99 5.12
CA THR A 336 -15.16 19.21 5.72
C THR A 336 -13.84 18.97 6.44
N ALA A 337 -13.55 17.73 6.79
CA ALA A 337 -12.27 17.26 7.37
C ALA A 337 -11.36 16.68 6.29
N ALA A 338 -10.11 16.40 6.65
CA ALA A 338 -9.18 15.74 5.75
C ALA A 338 -9.77 14.42 5.23
N TYR A 339 -9.66 14.18 3.92
CA TYR A 339 -10.20 13.01 3.25
C TYR A 339 -9.73 11.71 3.90
N ALA A 340 -8.43 11.56 4.05
CA ALA A 340 -7.78 10.46 4.75
C ALA A 340 -6.39 10.88 5.19
N THR A 341 -6.01 10.52 6.40
CA THR A 341 -4.67 10.74 6.94
C THR A 341 -4.10 9.43 7.49
N PHE A 342 -2.80 9.27 7.31
CA PHE A 342 -2.03 8.16 7.86
C PHE A 342 -0.96 8.78 8.75
N THR A 343 -1.08 8.61 10.05
CA THR A 343 -0.09 9.12 11.00
C THR A 343 0.82 8.00 11.46
N LEU A 344 2.10 8.13 11.21
CA LEU A 344 3.13 7.19 11.64
C LEU A 344 3.96 7.83 12.76
N LYS A 345 4.04 7.15 13.90
CA LYS A 345 4.86 7.56 15.03
C LYS A 345 6.11 6.69 15.12
N ASN A 346 7.30 7.32 14.97
CA ASN A 346 8.58 6.64 15.07
C ASN A 346 9.73 7.61 15.42
N LYS A 347 11.00 7.20 15.18
CA LYS A 347 12.21 7.99 15.46
C LYS A 347 12.89 8.54 14.20
N VAL A 348 12.27 8.49 13.06
CA VAL A 348 12.77 9.15 11.85
C VAL A 348 12.45 10.63 11.96
N GLU A 349 13.45 11.49 11.76
CA GLU A 349 13.25 12.93 11.87
C GLU A 349 12.38 13.47 10.72
N GLU A 350 12.59 12.98 9.51
CA GLU A 350 11.93 13.52 8.34
C GLU A 350 11.86 12.50 7.19
N TYR A 351 10.78 12.56 6.42
CA TYR A 351 10.58 11.82 5.20
C TYR A 351 10.55 12.78 4.00
N GLU A 352 11.69 13.42 3.72
CA GLU A 352 11.79 14.36 2.62
C GLU A 352 12.38 13.75 1.33
N PHE A 353 12.05 14.38 0.21
CA PHE A 353 12.74 14.16 -1.03
C PHE A 353 14.19 14.61 -0.94
N PRO A 354 15.13 13.85 -1.49
CA PRO A 354 16.40 14.42 -1.87
C PRO A 354 16.13 15.48 -2.94
N VAL A 355 16.31 16.74 -2.58
CA VAL A 355 16.27 17.89 -3.50
C VAL A 355 17.38 17.76 -4.54
#